data_d5b5507220a2c42ed9632157b7016937
#
_entry.id   d5b5507220a2c42ed9632157b7016937
#
_cell.length_a   1.000
_cell.length_b   1.000
_cell.length_c   1.000
_cell.angle_alpha   90.00
_cell.angle_beta   90.00
_cell.angle_gamma   90.00
#
_symmetry.space_group_name_H-M   'P 1'
#
loop_
_entity.id
_entity.type
_entity.pdbx_description
1 polymer ?
#
loop_
_entity_poly.entity_id
_entity_poly.type
_entity_poly.pdbx_seq_one_letter_code
_entity_poly.pdbx_strand_id
1 'polypeptide(L)'
;AGMILGIITSEGNKQSHAAIIARAMHIPCVVQVGQAFLNDCDGRTVVLDANNGECILDPDANTRQQAVSRICELQWESEEAARISALPNRTKDDVPFELLANCYGQEDIESALQAGASGVGLLRSGYMMLPGRPVDEQEQFVFYQSCLAAAKGGVVTVRTFDFGVDRAMADIHRGLESSKLGLRGIRSSLRQTHQFETQICALLRAAAHGPLRVMFPMVTNLCLLYTSDAAD
;
A
#
# COMPACT_ATOMS: atom_id res chain seq x y z
N ALA A 1 27.02 10.45 11.55
CA ALA A 1 25.56 10.55 11.63
C ALA A 1 25.09 9.34 12.40
N GLY A 2 24.44 9.52 13.56
CA GLY A 2 23.91 8.42 14.37
C GLY A 2 22.78 7.72 13.60
N MET A 3 22.74 6.41 13.68
CA MET A 3 21.68 5.62 13.08
C MET A 3 20.42 5.77 13.94
N ILE A 4 19.29 6.16 13.34
CA ILE A 4 17.99 6.21 14.03
C ILE A 4 17.50 4.76 14.17
N LEU A 5 17.37 4.26 15.38
CA LEU A 5 16.94 2.89 15.66
C LEU A 5 15.41 2.77 15.84
N GLY A 6 14.74 3.88 16.16
CA GLY A 6 13.29 3.92 16.35
C GLY A 6 12.78 5.35 16.48
N ILE A 7 11.49 5.53 16.30
CA ILE A 7 10.80 6.82 16.41
C ILE A 7 9.66 6.69 17.40
N ILE A 8 9.56 7.64 18.33
CA ILE A 8 8.48 7.74 19.32
C ILE A 8 7.87 9.13 19.21
N THR A 9 6.55 9.24 19.15
CA THR A 9 5.85 10.53 19.12
C THR A 9 4.83 10.64 20.24
N SER A 10 4.70 11.85 20.83
CA SER A 10 3.71 12.13 21.89
C SER A 10 2.29 12.03 21.38
N GLU A 11 2.07 12.45 20.16
CA GLU A 11 0.77 12.56 19.48
C GLU A 11 0.83 11.94 18.09
N GLY A 12 -0.32 11.91 17.42
CA GLY A 12 -0.43 11.39 16.06
C GLY A 12 -1.21 10.08 16.00
N ASN A 13 -1.25 9.48 14.82
CA ASN A 13 -1.88 8.19 14.57
C ASN A 13 -1.06 7.41 13.53
N LYS A 14 -1.46 6.17 13.24
CA LYS A 14 -0.79 5.30 12.24
C LYS A 14 -0.73 5.89 10.83
N GLN A 15 -1.44 6.99 10.56
CA GLN A 15 -1.51 7.69 9.27
C GLN A 15 -0.84 9.07 9.33
N SER A 16 -0.22 9.44 10.45
CA SER A 16 0.55 10.69 10.58
C SER A 16 1.78 10.67 9.66
N HIS A 17 2.24 11.85 9.26
CA HIS A 17 3.42 11.99 8.38
C HIS A 17 4.64 11.25 8.94
N ALA A 18 4.89 11.38 10.24
CA ALA A 18 6.00 10.69 10.91
C ALA A 18 5.89 9.16 10.81
N ALA A 19 4.68 8.61 11.01
CA ALA A 19 4.45 7.16 10.92
C ALA A 19 4.58 6.65 9.48
N ILE A 20 4.16 7.46 8.47
CA ILE A 20 4.31 7.11 7.06
C ILE A 20 5.79 7.10 6.66
N ILE A 21 6.55 8.14 7.03
CA ILE A 21 7.99 8.22 6.75
C ILE A 21 8.76 7.09 7.45
N ALA A 22 8.47 6.85 8.73
CA ALA A 22 9.10 5.76 9.47
C ALA A 22 8.88 4.41 8.80
N ARG A 23 7.66 4.15 8.33
CA ARG A 23 7.32 2.92 7.61
C ARG A 23 8.06 2.81 6.29
N ALA A 24 8.13 3.89 5.51
CA ALA A 24 8.88 3.92 4.25
C ALA A 24 10.39 3.69 4.47
N MET A 25 10.92 4.12 5.60
CA MET A 25 12.33 3.92 5.98
C MET A 25 12.58 2.60 6.73
N HIS A 26 11.57 1.77 6.94
CA HIS A 26 11.62 0.56 7.76
C HIS A 26 12.11 0.79 9.20
N ILE A 27 11.80 1.96 9.77
CA ILE A 27 12.16 2.31 11.14
C ILE A 27 10.96 2.02 12.06
N PRO A 28 11.14 1.26 13.16
CA PRO A 28 10.09 1.04 14.14
C PRO A 28 9.55 2.37 14.67
N CYS A 29 8.21 2.53 14.69
CA CYS A 29 7.59 3.77 15.15
C CYS A 29 6.39 3.48 16.05
N VAL A 30 6.39 4.09 17.23
CA VAL A 30 5.23 4.08 18.15
C VAL A 30 4.73 5.51 18.32
N VAL A 31 3.41 5.69 18.16
CA VAL A 31 2.73 6.98 18.24
C VAL A 31 1.83 7.05 19.49
N GLN A 32 1.50 8.27 19.94
CA GLN A 32 0.58 8.51 21.06
C GLN A 32 1.09 8.01 22.42
N VAL A 33 2.39 8.05 22.69
CA VAL A 33 2.93 7.68 24.00
C VAL A 33 2.69 8.74 25.10
N GLY A 34 2.28 9.95 24.69
CA GLY A 34 2.09 11.08 25.60
C GLY A 34 3.37 11.88 25.88
N GLN A 35 3.20 13.18 26.19
CA GLN A 35 4.34 14.09 26.38
C GLN A 35 5.15 13.76 27.65
N ALA A 36 4.49 13.26 28.72
CA ALA A 36 5.16 12.88 29.95
C ALA A 36 6.21 11.79 29.72
N PHE A 37 5.87 10.75 28.95
CA PHE A 37 6.79 9.68 28.60
C PHE A 37 8.02 10.18 27.82
N LEU A 38 7.81 11.08 26.85
CA LEU A 38 8.89 11.64 26.05
C LEU A 38 9.85 12.49 26.90
N ASN A 39 9.34 13.26 27.84
CA ASN A 39 10.18 14.08 28.73
C ASN A 39 11.10 13.21 29.59
N ASP A 40 10.67 12.00 29.92
CA ASP A 40 11.43 11.07 30.71
C ASP A 40 12.44 10.21 29.92
N CYS A 41 12.37 10.23 28.60
CA CYS A 41 13.19 9.38 27.72
C CYS A 41 14.63 9.88 27.53
N ASP A 42 14.91 11.17 27.75
CA ASP A 42 16.21 11.75 27.39
C ASP A 42 17.36 11.11 28.16
N GLY A 43 18.34 10.64 27.41
CA GLY A 43 19.51 9.94 27.96
C GLY A 43 19.24 8.54 28.52
N ARG A 44 18.03 8.00 28.41
CA ARG A 44 17.64 6.70 28.98
C ARG A 44 17.48 5.63 27.91
N THR A 45 17.52 4.38 28.31
CA THR A 45 17.32 3.25 27.40
C THR A 45 15.83 2.93 27.27
N VAL A 46 15.36 2.77 26.04
CA VAL A 46 13.98 2.39 25.74
C VAL A 46 13.96 1.10 24.92
N VAL A 47 13.12 0.14 25.30
CA VAL A 47 12.70 -0.94 24.43
C VAL A 47 11.44 -0.47 23.68
N LEU A 48 11.48 -0.56 22.37
CA LEU A 48 10.39 -0.13 21.48
C LEU A 48 9.90 -1.31 20.67
N ASP A 49 8.65 -1.73 20.90
CA ASP A 49 7.94 -2.73 20.10
C ASP A 49 6.84 -2.07 19.29
N ALA A 50 7.15 -1.79 18.03
CA ALA A 50 6.22 -1.16 17.11
C ALA A 50 5.08 -2.10 16.63
N ASN A 51 5.24 -3.42 16.76
CA ASN A 51 4.21 -4.39 16.41
C ASN A 51 3.08 -4.39 17.44
N ASN A 52 3.45 -4.37 18.72
CA ASN A 52 2.51 -4.34 19.84
C ASN A 52 2.15 -2.90 20.28
N GLY A 53 2.93 -1.89 19.82
CA GLY A 53 2.74 -0.50 20.21
C GLY A 53 3.21 -0.21 21.63
N GLU A 54 4.24 -0.91 22.09
CA GLU A 54 4.78 -0.83 23.45
C GLU A 54 6.10 -0.06 23.49
N CYS A 55 6.26 0.76 24.51
CA CYS A 55 7.50 1.45 24.86
C CYS A 55 7.80 1.23 26.34
N ILE A 56 8.95 0.64 26.66
CA ILE A 56 9.37 0.35 28.03
C ILE A 56 10.63 1.15 28.33
N LEU A 57 10.52 2.06 29.32
CA LEU A 57 11.60 2.92 29.74
C LEU A 57 12.43 2.20 30.83
N ASP A 58 13.77 2.28 30.73
CA ASP A 58 14.72 1.60 31.60
C ASP A 58 14.36 0.12 31.87
N PRO A 59 14.27 -0.69 30.79
CA PRO A 59 13.89 -2.08 30.93
C PRO A 59 14.86 -2.83 31.90
N ASP A 60 14.33 -3.71 32.73
CA ASP A 60 15.12 -4.59 33.54
C ASP A 60 15.94 -5.59 32.70
N ALA A 61 16.82 -6.35 33.32
CA ALA A 61 17.70 -7.29 32.64
C ALA A 61 16.91 -8.37 31.87
N ASN A 62 15.80 -8.83 32.44
CA ASN A 62 14.94 -9.85 31.80
C ASN A 62 14.23 -9.28 30.56
N THR A 63 13.62 -8.11 30.66
CA THR A 63 12.96 -7.41 29.54
C THR A 63 13.94 -7.10 28.40
N ARG A 64 15.16 -6.67 28.73
CA ARG A 64 16.24 -6.47 27.74
C ARG A 64 16.58 -7.77 27.02
N GLN A 65 16.74 -8.86 27.78
CA GLN A 65 17.05 -10.15 27.19
C GLN A 65 15.94 -10.66 26.26
N GLN A 66 14.68 -10.50 26.66
CA GLN A 66 13.54 -10.84 25.82
C GLN A 66 13.51 -10.00 24.54
N ALA A 67 13.76 -8.69 24.63
CA ALA A 67 13.82 -7.81 23.47
C ALA A 67 14.96 -8.21 22.50
N VAL A 68 16.14 -8.52 23.01
CA VAL A 68 17.27 -9.00 22.19
C VAL A 68 16.93 -10.32 21.53
N SER A 69 16.35 -11.27 22.26
CA SER A 69 15.92 -12.55 21.67
C SER A 69 14.90 -12.34 20.54
N ARG A 70 13.94 -11.43 20.76
CA ARG A 70 12.94 -11.11 19.73
C ARG A 70 13.55 -10.44 18.49
N ILE A 71 14.53 -9.56 18.67
CA ILE A 71 15.28 -8.96 17.53
C ILE A 71 16.00 -10.06 16.74
N CYS A 72 16.68 -10.99 17.40
CA CYS A 72 17.34 -12.11 16.73
C CYS A 72 16.36 -13.02 15.99
N GLU A 73 15.19 -13.31 16.57
CA GLU A 73 14.13 -14.06 15.90
C GLU A 73 13.64 -13.34 14.62
N LEU A 74 13.36 -12.04 14.70
CA LEU A 74 12.92 -11.25 13.55
C LEU A 74 13.99 -11.18 12.45
N GLN A 75 15.26 -11.08 12.83
CA GLN A 75 16.37 -11.12 11.87
C GLN A 75 16.44 -12.47 11.18
N TRP A 76 16.35 -13.56 11.94
CA TRP A 76 16.34 -14.90 11.38
C TRP A 76 15.12 -15.14 10.47
N GLU A 77 13.92 -14.73 10.89
CA GLU A 77 12.72 -14.78 10.07
C GLU A 77 12.90 -14.03 8.73
N SER A 78 13.54 -12.84 8.78
CA SER A 78 13.83 -12.03 7.59
C SER A 78 14.84 -12.69 6.66
N GLU A 79 15.93 -13.28 7.20
CA GLU A 79 16.93 -14.00 6.42
C GLU A 79 16.33 -15.26 5.77
N GLU A 80 15.50 -15.99 6.53
CA GLU A 80 14.81 -17.18 6.02
C GLU A 80 13.80 -16.79 4.93
N ALA A 81 13.04 -15.70 5.11
CA ALA A 81 12.13 -15.19 4.09
C ALA A 81 12.88 -14.78 2.82
N ALA A 82 14.04 -14.13 2.94
CA ALA A 82 14.90 -13.79 1.79
C ALA A 82 15.42 -15.04 1.07
N ARG A 83 15.77 -16.10 1.82
CA ARG A 83 16.20 -17.39 1.26
C ARG A 83 15.05 -18.09 0.51
N ILE A 84 13.84 -18.07 1.09
CA ILE A 84 12.66 -18.68 0.47
C ILE A 84 12.25 -17.89 -0.78
N SER A 85 12.31 -16.56 -0.76
CA SER A 85 11.94 -15.74 -1.91
C SER A 85 12.82 -15.95 -3.15
N ALA A 86 14.03 -16.47 -2.96
CA ALA A 86 14.93 -16.84 -4.06
C ALA A 86 14.57 -18.19 -4.72
N LEU A 87 13.67 -18.97 -4.12
CA LEU A 87 13.23 -20.25 -4.69
C LEU A 87 12.21 -20.02 -5.82
N PRO A 88 12.14 -20.94 -6.81
CA PRO A 88 11.12 -20.86 -7.84
C PRO A 88 9.71 -21.03 -7.24
N ASN A 89 8.76 -20.24 -7.73
CA ASN A 89 7.36 -20.29 -7.30
C ASN A 89 6.68 -21.57 -7.86
N ARG A 90 6.81 -22.68 -7.11
CA ARG A 90 6.25 -23.98 -7.47
C ARG A 90 5.68 -24.67 -6.23
N THR A 91 4.62 -25.43 -6.44
CA THR A 91 4.04 -26.31 -5.42
C THR A 91 4.94 -27.54 -5.20
N LYS A 92 4.64 -28.35 -4.16
CA LYS A 92 5.41 -29.59 -3.88
C LYS A 92 5.33 -30.63 -4.99
N ASP A 93 4.28 -30.60 -5.79
CA ASP A 93 4.03 -31.42 -6.98
C ASP A 93 4.52 -30.76 -8.29
N ASP A 94 5.40 -29.75 -8.15
CA ASP A 94 6.09 -29.04 -9.23
C ASP A 94 5.19 -28.21 -10.17
N VAL A 95 3.98 -27.85 -9.73
CA VAL A 95 3.09 -26.96 -10.50
C VAL A 95 3.53 -25.52 -10.30
N PRO A 96 3.86 -24.76 -11.36
CA PRO A 96 4.23 -23.36 -11.24
C PRO A 96 3.03 -22.49 -10.89
N PHE A 97 3.25 -21.44 -10.08
CA PHE A 97 2.25 -20.42 -9.78
C PHE A 97 2.87 -19.03 -9.85
N GLU A 98 2.03 -18.01 -10.14
CA GLU A 98 2.45 -16.62 -10.14
C GLU A 98 2.25 -16.01 -8.75
N LEU A 99 3.29 -15.37 -8.21
CA LEU A 99 3.20 -14.58 -7.00
C LEU A 99 3.11 -13.10 -7.39
N LEU A 100 1.93 -12.50 -7.21
CA LEU A 100 1.66 -11.12 -7.60
C LEU A 100 1.45 -10.24 -6.37
N ALA A 101 2.05 -9.04 -6.41
CA ALA A 101 2.02 -8.12 -5.27
C ALA A 101 0.79 -7.19 -5.29
N ASN A 102 0.47 -6.63 -4.12
CA ASN A 102 -0.50 -5.55 -3.94
C ASN A 102 0.28 -4.25 -3.66
N CYS A 103 0.26 -3.31 -4.59
CA CYS A 103 1.10 -2.12 -4.61
C CYS A 103 0.27 -0.84 -4.71
N TYR A 104 0.87 0.27 -4.27
CA TYR A 104 0.30 1.61 -4.40
C TYR A 104 1.07 2.46 -5.42
N GLY A 105 2.33 2.14 -5.72
CA GLY A 105 3.16 2.91 -6.63
C GLY A 105 4.44 2.21 -7.05
N GLN A 106 5.31 2.96 -7.72
CA GLN A 106 6.56 2.47 -8.27
C GLN A 106 7.48 1.84 -7.21
N GLU A 107 7.68 2.50 -6.08
CA GLU A 107 8.58 2.04 -5.00
C GLU A 107 8.13 0.69 -4.41
N ASP A 108 6.81 0.52 -4.22
CA ASP A 108 6.25 -0.74 -3.76
C ASP A 108 6.48 -1.87 -4.78
N ILE A 109 6.37 -1.56 -6.07
CA ILE A 109 6.60 -2.54 -7.15
C ILE A 109 8.06 -2.98 -7.15
N GLU A 110 8.99 -2.04 -7.06
CA GLU A 110 10.42 -2.34 -7.01
C GLU A 110 10.76 -3.23 -5.80
N SER A 111 10.21 -2.90 -4.62
CA SER A 111 10.37 -3.68 -3.39
C SER A 111 9.75 -5.07 -3.50
N ALA A 112 8.56 -5.18 -4.10
CA ALA A 112 7.88 -6.46 -4.29
C ALA A 112 8.63 -7.39 -5.24
N LEU A 113 9.20 -6.86 -6.34
CA LEU A 113 10.02 -7.64 -7.25
C LEU A 113 11.32 -8.13 -6.59
N GLN A 114 11.94 -7.30 -5.74
CA GLN A 114 13.09 -7.72 -4.93
C GLN A 114 12.74 -8.84 -3.96
N ALA A 115 11.50 -8.83 -3.43
CA ALA A 115 10.97 -9.87 -2.57
C ALA A 115 10.49 -11.13 -3.31
N GLY A 116 10.66 -11.22 -4.64
CA GLY A 116 10.34 -12.40 -5.44
C GLY A 116 8.98 -12.41 -6.12
N ALA A 117 8.25 -11.28 -6.14
CA ALA A 117 7.01 -11.18 -6.91
C ALA A 117 7.30 -11.20 -8.43
N SER A 118 6.41 -11.84 -9.20
CA SER A 118 6.49 -11.93 -10.67
C SER A 118 5.82 -10.73 -11.37
N GLY A 119 5.10 -9.90 -10.62
CA GLY A 119 4.36 -8.76 -11.14
C GLY A 119 3.39 -8.18 -10.10
N VAL A 120 2.45 -7.38 -10.57
CA VAL A 120 1.47 -6.67 -9.71
C VAL A 120 0.07 -7.22 -9.95
N GLY A 121 -0.48 -7.88 -8.93
CA GLY A 121 -1.84 -8.42 -8.93
C GLY A 121 -2.90 -7.35 -8.64
N LEU A 122 -2.50 -6.28 -7.94
CA LEU A 122 -3.36 -5.14 -7.67
C LEU A 122 -2.54 -3.86 -7.47
N LEU A 123 -2.64 -2.92 -8.42
CA LEU A 123 -2.17 -1.56 -8.25
C LEU A 123 -3.34 -0.67 -7.81
N ARG A 124 -3.21 -0.06 -6.62
CA ARG A 124 -4.20 0.85 -6.05
C ARG A 124 -3.82 2.29 -6.37
N SER A 125 -4.47 2.88 -7.35
CA SER A 125 -4.23 4.27 -7.79
C SER A 125 -5.12 5.31 -7.09
N GLY A 126 -6.02 4.90 -6.20
CA GLY A 126 -7.02 5.79 -5.59
C GLY A 126 -6.46 6.95 -4.78
N TYR A 127 -5.24 6.82 -4.25
CA TYR A 127 -4.60 7.92 -3.51
C TYR A 127 -4.23 9.13 -4.39
N MET A 128 -4.17 8.98 -5.71
CA MET A 128 -3.95 10.08 -6.65
C MET A 128 -5.13 11.07 -6.63
N MET A 129 -6.32 10.59 -6.24
CA MET A 129 -7.54 11.39 -6.19
C MET A 129 -7.57 12.21 -4.90
N LEU A 130 -7.02 13.42 -4.96
CA LEU A 130 -7.09 14.36 -3.85
C LEU A 130 -8.46 15.07 -3.82
N PRO A 131 -9.00 15.40 -2.61
CA PRO A 131 -10.24 16.17 -2.50
C PRO A 131 -10.15 17.50 -3.24
N GLY A 132 -11.12 17.76 -4.12
CA GLY A 132 -11.22 19.02 -4.86
C GLY A 132 -10.27 19.18 -6.05
N ARG A 133 -9.41 18.19 -6.35
CA ARG A 133 -8.54 18.20 -7.52
C ARG A 133 -8.75 16.94 -8.36
N PRO A 134 -9.46 17.00 -9.48
CA PRO A 134 -9.47 15.90 -10.43
C PRO A 134 -8.06 15.70 -10.98
N VAL A 135 -7.61 14.44 -11.03
CA VAL A 135 -6.34 14.08 -11.66
C VAL A 135 -6.56 14.01 -13.15
N ASP A 136 -5.77 14.74 -13.93
CA ASP A 136 -5.89 14.74 -15.37
C ASP A 136 -5.35 13.44 -16.00
N GLU A 137 -5.65 13.24 -17.28
CA GLU A 137 -5.24 12.06 -18.03
C GLU A 137 -3.71 11.93 -18.10
N GLN A 138 -3.00 13.03 -18.28
CA GLN A 138 -1.55 13.03 -18.42
C GLN A 138 -0.86 12.64 -17.12
N GLU A 139 -1.33 13.15 -15.97
CA GLU A 139 -0.81 12.77 -14.66
C GLU A 139 -1.01 11.26 -14.40
N GLN A 140 -2.19 10.76 -14.72
CA GLN A 140 -2.49 9.33 -14.61
C GLN A 140 -1.62 8.48 -15.54
N PHE A 141 -1.50 8.89 -16.80
CA PHE A 141 -0.64 8.20 -17.76
C PHE A 141 0.80 8.08 -17.30
N VAL A 142 1.41 9.18 -16.85
CA VAL A 142 2.80 9.20 -16.35
C VAL A 142 2.96 8.26 -15.16
N PHE A 143 1.99 8.26 -14.24
CA PHE A 143 2.00 7.35 -13.10
C PHE A 143 1.92 5.88 -13.53
N TYR A 144 0.98 5.51 -14.40
CA TYR A 144 0.87 4.11 -14.85
C TYR A 144 2.09 3.68 -15.67
N GLN A 145 2.63 4.57 -16.49
CA GLN A 145 3.86 4.32 -17.25
C GLN A 145 5.05 4.04 -16.31
N SER A 146 5.23 4.83 -15.25
CA SER A 146 6.29 4.59 -14.28
C SER A 146 6.13 3.26 -13.55
N CYS A 147 4.91 2.88 -13.18
CA CYS A 147 4.60 1.59 -12.57
C CYS A 147 4.91 0.41 -13.52
N LEU A 148 4.56 0.53 -14.79
CA LEU A 148 4.87 -0.50 -15.81
C LEU A 148 6.38 -0.64 -16.04
N ALA A 149 7.11 0.48 -16.08
CA ALA A 149 8.57 0.47 -16.17
C ALA A 149 9.21 -0.23 -14.95
N ALA A 150 8.72 0.07 -13.74
CA ALA A 150 9.19 -0.56 -12.51
C ALA A 150 8.91 -2.07 -12.49
N ALA A 151 7.83 -2.52 -13.11
CA ALA A 151 7.47 -3.95 -13.20
C ALA A 151 8.38 -4.79 -14.12
N LYS A 152 9.29 -4.16 -14.89
CA LYS A 152 10.33 -4.82 -15.70
C LYS A 152 9.78 -5.92 -16.62
N GLY A 153 8.60 -5.69 -17.21
CA GLY A 153 7.92 -6.65 -18.07
C GLY A 153 6.97 -7.61 -17.34
N GLY A 154 6.90 -7.57 -16.02
CA GLY A 154 5.88 -8.25 -15.24
C GLY A 154 4.49 -7.62 -15.47
N VAL A 155 3.44 -8.42 -15.34
CA VAL A 155 2.06 -7.92 -15.50
C VAL A 155 1.71 -6.92 -14.39
N VAL A 156 1.01 -5.84 -14.74
CA VAL A 156 0.46 -4.87 -13.79
C VAL A 156 -1.06 -4.85 -13.92
N THR A 157 -1.77 -5.29 -12.88
CA THR A 157 -3.23 -5.21 -12.83
C THR A 157 -3.63 -3.94 -12.10
N VAL A 158 -4.18 -2.96 -12.82
CA VAL A 158 -4.63 -1.69 -12.26
C VAL A 158 -6.12 -1.78 -11.91
N ARG A 159 -6.46 -1.49 -10.65
CA ARG A 159 -7.85 -1.34 -10.23
C ARG A 159 -8.35 0.06 -10.61
N THR A 160 -9.49 0.16 -11.29
CA THR A 160 -10.15 1.45 -11.48
C THR A 160 -10.57 2.04 -10.14
N PHE A 161 -10.77 3.37 -10.10
CA PHE A 161 -11.05 4.08 -8.86
C PHE A 161 -12.25 3.50 -8.11
N ASP A 162 -12.13 3.44 -6.78
CA ASP A 162 -13.19 2.99 -5.89
C ASP A 162 -13.48 4.10 -4.87
N PHE A 163 -14.26 5.06 -5.30
CA PHE A 163 -14.56 6.30 -4.57
C PHE A 163 -15.23 6.11 -3.20
N GLY A 164 -15.66 4.91 -2.85
CA GLY A 164 -16.26 4.63 -1.53
C GLY A 164 -15.27 4.18 -0.46
N VAL A 165 -14.02 3.85 -0.82
CA VAL A 165 -13.00 3.31 0.09
C VAL A 165 -11.80 4.24 0.25
N ASP A 166 -11.43 4.92 -0.81
CA ASP A 166 -10.33 5.86 -0.81
C ASP A 166 -10.80 7.13 -0.09
N ARG A 167 -10.45 7.24 1.19
CA ARG A 167 -10.88 8.31 2.13
C ARG A 167 -10.70 9.74 1.61
N ALA A 168 -9.84 9.93 0.60
CA ALA A 168 -9.65 11.22 -0.05
C ALA A 168 -10.92 11.77 -0.72
N MET A 169 -11.90 10.92 -1.04
CA MET A 169 -13.16 11.31 -1.70
C MET A 169 -14.35 11.41 -0.74
N ALA A 170 -14.19 11.08 0.54
CA ALA A 170 -15.28 11.15 1.53
C ALA A 170 -15.88 12.55 1.69
N ASP A 171 -15.11 13.61 1.40
CA ASP A 171 -15.58 14.99 1.47
C ASP A 171 -16.44 15.40 0.26
N ILE A 172 -16.35 14.73 -0.87
CA ILE A 172 -17.18 15.00 -2.06
C ILE A 172 -18.59 14.39 -1.91
N HIS A 173 -18.73 13.39 -1.05
CA HIS A 173 -19.98 12.63 -0.85
C HIS A 173 -20.66 12.93 0.50
N ARG A 174 -20.50 14.14 1.05
CA ARG A 174 -21.28 14.62 2.21
C ARG A 174 -22.79 14.58 1.90
N GLY A 175 -23.41 13.44 2.09
CA GLY A 175 -24.85 13.24 1.88
C GLY A 175 -25.26 11.87 1.36
N LEU A 176 -24.32 11.04 0.94
CA LEU A 176 -24.59 9.66 0.61
C LEU A 176 -23.92 8.78 1.66
N GLU A 177 -24.70 8.15 2.52
CA GLU A 177 -24.20 7.17 3.48
C GLU A 177 -23.27 6.18 2.76
N SER A 178 -22.04 6.07 3.25
CA SER A 178 -21.03 5.15 2.70
C SER A 178 -21.40 3.71 3.06
N SER A 179 -22.44 3.20 2.43
CA SER A 179 -22.75 1.78 2.52
C SER A 179 -21.60 0.97 1.94
N LYS A 180 -21.11 -0.02 2.68
CA LYS A 180 -20.04 -0.94 2.22
C LYS A 180 -20.40 -1.64 0.90
N LEU A 181 -21.68 -1.73 0.55
CA LEU A 181 -22.23 -2.35 -0.65
C LEU A 181 -22.97 -1.36 -1.58
N GLY A 182 -23.01 -0.07 -1.23
CA GLY A 182 -23.77 0.96 -1.95
C GLY A 182 -23.13 1.44 -3.25
N LEU A 183 -23.21 2.75 -3.47
CA LEU A 183 -22.63 3.43 -4.65
C LEU A 183 -21.10 3.52 -4.51
N ARG A 184 -20.41 2.48 -4.98
CA ARG A 184 -18.94 2.40 -4.97
C ARG A 184 -18.44 1.53 -6.12
N GLY A 185 -17.13 1.49 -6.33
CA GLY A 185 -16.50 0.70 -7.39
C GLY A 185 -17.06 1.08 -8.76
N ILE A 186 -17.30 0.09 -9.61
CA ILE A 186 -17.81 0.31 -10.98
C ILE A 186 -19.13 1.12 -11.01
N ARG A 187 -20.01 0.97 -10.02
CA ARG A 187 -21.26 1.75 -9.96
C ARG A 187 -20.99 3.25 -9.82
N SER A 188 -19.98 3.62 -9.01
CA SER A 188 -19.56 5.01 -8.87
C SER A 188 -18.87 5.52 -10.12
N SER A 189 -18.04 4.70 -10.76
CA SER A 189 -17.35 5.03 -12.01
C SER A 189 -18.36 5.30 -13.14
N LEU A 190 -19.35 4.45 -13.32
CA LEU A 190 -20.41 4.63 -14.30
C LEU A 190 -21.31 5.86 -14.05
N ARG A 191 -21.35 6.37 -12.84
CA ARG A 191 -22.04 7.62 -12.51
C ARG A 191 -21.17 8.86 -12.73
N GLN A 192 -19.85 8.70 -12.68
CA GLN A 192 -18.84 9.74 -12.88
C GLN A 192 -18.08 9.46 -14.19
N THR A 193 -18.81 9.35 -15.29
CA THR A 193 -18.31 8.91 -16.59
C THR A 193 -17.06 9.66 -17.04
N HIS A 194 -17.03 10.98 -16.92
CA HIS A 194 -15.87 11.78 -17.31
C HIS A 194 -14.57 11.34 -16.59
N GLN A 195 -14.61 11.12 -15.28
CA GLN A 195 -13.41 10.66 -14.54
C GLN A 195 -13.06 9.22 -14.90
N PHE A 196 -14.05 8.39 -15.16
CA PHE A 196 -13.85 7.02 -15.58
C PHE A 196 -13.21 6.94 -16.96
N GLU A 197 -13.72 7.70 -17.94
CA GLU A 197 -13.16 7.85 -19.27
C GLU A 197 -11.73 8.36 -19.24
N THR A 198 -11.46 9.42 -18.46
CA THR A 198 -10.10 9.95 -18.24
C THR A 198 -9.15 8.85 -17.75
N GLN A 199 -9.60 8.02 -16.80
CA GLN A 199 -8.78 6.92 -16.29
C GLN A 199 -8.55 5.84 -17.36
N ILE A 200 -9.60 5.44 -18.09
CA ILE A 200 -9.48 4.43 -19.15
C ILE A 200 -8.55 4.90 -20.27
N CYS A 201 -8.67 6.16 -20.73
CA CYS A 201 -7.77 6.74 -21.72
C CYS A 201 -6.30 6.69 -21.26
N ALA A 202 -6.02 7.09 -20.01
CA ALA A 202 -4.68 7.01 -19.43
C ALA A 202 -4.15 5.58 -19.39
N LEU A 203 -4.99 4.61 -19.01
CA LEU A 203 -4.62 3.19 -18.97
C LEU A 203 -4.35 2.61 -20.36
N LEU A 204 -5.19 2.93 -21.34
CA LEU A 204 -4.99 2.49 -22.73
C LEU A 204 -3.68 3.04 -23.31
N ARG A 205 -3.37 4.30 -23.07
CA ARG A 205 -2.07 4.90 -23.44
C ARG A 205 -0.91 4.19 -22.76
N ALA A 206 -1.05 3.90 -21.47
CA ALA A 206 0.00 3.24 -20.68
C ALA A 206 0.22 1.78 -21.14
N ALA A 207 -0.81 1.09 -21.62
CA ALA A 207 -0.73 -0.29 -22.11
C ALA A 207 0.29 -0.49 -23.27
N ALA A 208 0.63 0.58 -23.99
CA ALA A 208 1.69 0.54 -25.00
C ALA A 208 3.09 0.33 -24.42
N HIS A 209 3.27 0.51 -23.08
CA HIS A 209 4.56 0.46 -22.41
C HIS A 209 4.80 -0.83 -21.62
N GLY A 210 3.83 -1.75 -21.57
CA GLY A 210 4.00 -3.05 -20.88
C GLY A 210 2.69 -3.81 -20.69
N PRO A 211 2.75 -5.06 -20.19
CA PRO A 211 1.58 -5.89 -19.98
C PRO A 211 0.70 -5.33 -18.87
N LEU A 212 -0.43 -4.75 -19.23
CA LEU A 212 -1.41 -4.11 -18.36
C LEU A 212 -2.73 -4.88 -18.38
N ARG A 213 -3.30 -5.08 -17.18
CA ARG A 213 -4.67 -5.57 -17.00
C ARG A 213 -5.47 -4.52 -16.24
N VAL A 214 -6.75 -4.39 -16.55
CA VAL A 214 -7.66 -3.49 -15.83
C VAL A 214 -8.64 -4.32 -15.01
N MET A 215 -8.78 -3.99 -13.73
CA MET A 215 -9.73 -4.63 -12.82
C MET A 215 -10.83 -3.65 -12.43
N PHE A 216 -12.07 -3.99 -12.76
CA PHE A 216 -13.25 -3.25 -12.33
C PHE A 216 -13.73 -3.75 -10.98
N PRO A 217 -13.70 -2.93 -9.92
CA PRO A 217 -14.11 -3.36 -8.60
C PRO A 217 -15.64 -3.43 -8.47
N MET A 218 -16.12 -4.41 -7.69
CA MET A 218 -17.52 -4.54 -7.29
C MET A 218 -18.52 -4.82 -8.44
N VAL A 219 -18.09 -5.51 -9.48
CA VAL A 219 -19.00 -6.04 -10.52
C VAL A 219 -19.85 -7.17 -9.90
N THR A 220 -21.15 -6.97 -9.79
CA THR A 220 -22.09 -7.89 -9.13
C THR A 220 -23.06 -8.56 -10.10
N ASN A 221 -23.18 -8.04 -11.30
CA ASN A 221 -24.03 -8.63 -12.35
C ASN A 221 -23.52 -8.27 -13.74
N LEU A 222 -23.98 -8.98 -14.75
CA LEU A 222 -23.56 -8.79 -16.14
C LEU A 222 -23.94 -7.42 -16.71
N CYS A 223 -25.06 -6.82 -16.24
CA CYS A 223 -25.46 -5.51 -16.73
C CYS A 223 -24.41 -4.44 -16.43
N LEU A 224 -23.74 -4.50 -15.27
CA LEU A 224 -22.67 -3.56 -14.95
C LEU A 224 -21.45 -3.71 -15.88
N LEU A 225 -21.17 -4.91 -16.35
CA LEU A 225 -20.10 -5.16 -17.31
C LEU A 225 -20.47 -4.63 -18.70
N TYR A 226 -21.67 -4.95 -19.19
CA TYR A 226 -22.13 -4.45 -20.48
C TYR A 226 -22.33 -2.95 -20.54
N THR A 227 -22.70 -2.31 -19.41
CA THR A 227 -22.81 -0.84 -19.36
C THR A 227 -21.43 -0.18 -19.42
N SER A 228 -20.38 -0.83 -18.94
CA SER A 228 -19.00 -0.35 -19.08
C SER A 228 -18.45 -0.53 -20.50
N ASP A 229 -18.91 -1.56 -21.23
CA ASP A 229 -18.57 -1.80 -22.65
C ASP A 229 -19.30 -0.82 -23.60
N ALA A 230 -20.50 -0.40 -23.24
CA ALA A 230 -21.31 0.52 -24.07
C ALA A 230 -20.89 1.99 -23.95
N ALA A 231 -19.80 2.28 -23.25
CA ALA A 231 -19.18 3.61 -23.17
C ALA A 231 -18.10 3.84 -24.25
N ASP A 232 -18.04 2.96 -25.29
CA ASP A 232 -17.21 3.10 -26.48
C ASP A 232 -17.81 4.06 -27.53
#